data_cd806845f6a84c5dd0942788f284f476
#
_entry.id   cd806845f6a84c5dd0942788f284f476
#
_cell.length_a   1.000
_cell.length_b   1.000
_cell.length_c   1.000
_cell.angle_alpha   90.00
_cell.angle_beta   90.00
_cell.angle_gamma   90.00
#
_symmetry.space_group_name_H-M   'P 1'
#
loop_
_entity.id
_entity.type
_entity.pdbx_description
1 polymer ?
#
loop_
_entity_poly.entity_id
_entity_poly.type
_entity_poly.pdbx_seq_one_letter_code
_entity_poly.pdbx_strand_id
1 'polypeptide(L)'
;MKQEELQKILKLHEKWLNGEDGGVKANLSGADLISADLISADLRDANLCYADLCYANLRGANLRGANLSGADLRDANLCYADLCYADLSDADLRGANLSFALIDGFVYQLSRIGSSNQMTTFWADRDIVWCGCFTGTFKDWRDKIRKTYTADEEYRKQYEAALKYFAELAAVDGMTRFKEMLVEKER
;
A
#
# COMPACT_ATOMS: atom_id res chain seq x y z
N MET A 1 13.52 -7.65 -14.43
CA MET A 1 14.93 -7.94 -14.04
C MET A 1 15.15 -9.44 -13.95
N LYS A 2 16.40 -9.94 -14.25
CA LYS A 2 16.71 -11.36 -14.03
C LYS A 2 16.96 -11.64 -12.55
N GLN A 3 16.50 -12.80 -12.07
CA GLN A 3 16.65 -13.18 -10.64
C GLN A 3 18.12 -13.19 -10.18
N GLU A 4 19.05 -13.62 -11.03
CA GLU A 4 20.48 -13.63 -10.71
C GLU A 4 21.06 -12.22 -10.50
N GLU A 5 20.58 -11.25 -11.26
CA GLU A 5 20.96 -9.84 -11.15
C GLU A 5 20.45 -9.23 -9.85
N LEU A 6 19.17 -9.50 -9.53
CA LEU A 6 18.55 -9.08 -8.28
C LEU A 6 19.33 -9.64 -7.07
N GLN A 7 19.67 -10.91 -7.09
CA GLN A 7 20.45 -11.53 -6.00
C GLN A 7 21.85 -10.90 -5.80
N LYS A 8 22.50 -10.49 -6.89
CA LYS A 8 23.78 -9.76 -6.79
C LYS A 8 23.60 -8.39 -6.14
N ILE A 9 22.54 -7.66 -6.52
CA ILE A 9 22.22 -6.35 -5.93
C ILE A 9 21.93 -6.51 -4.43
N LEU A 10 21.09 -7.47 -4.05
CA LEU A 10 20.75 -7.73 -2.65
C LEU A 10 21.98 -8.11 -1.81
N LYS A 11 22.89 -8.93 -2.35
CA LYS A 11 24.14 -9.29 -1.66
C LYS A 11 25.09 -8.11 -1.46
N LEU A 12 25.16 -7.20 -2.43
CA LEU A 12 25.95 -5.97 -2.28
C LEU A 12 25.30 -5.01 -1.29
N HIS A 13 23.98 -4.98 -1.26
CA HIS A 13 23.21 -4.20 -0.31
C HIS A 13 23.37 -4.69 1.13
N GLU A 14 23.33 -6.01 1.33
CA GLU A 14 23.62 -6.63 2.62
C GLU A 14 25.00 -6.22 3.16
N LYS A 15 26.02 -6.26 2.31
CA LYS A 15 27.35 -5.76 2.66
C LYS A 15 27.35 -4.29 3.04
N TRP A 16 26.59 -3.47 2.29
CA TRP A 16 26.46 -2.04 2.58
C TRP A 16 25.81 -1.82 3.94
N LEU A 17 24.73 -2.55 4.25
CA LEU A 17 24.02 -2.49 5.53
C LEU A 17 24.93 -2.88 6.71
N ASN A 18 25.86 -3.80 6.49
CA ASN A 18 26.82 -4.27 7.49
C ASN A 18 28.08 -3.38 7.59
N GLY A 19 28.23 -2.36 6.73
CA GLY A 19 29.45 -1.53 6.67
C GLY A 19 30.67 -2.26 6.13
N GLU A 20 30.48 -3.32 5.34
CA GLU A 20 31.56 -4.12 4.76
C GLU A 20 32.13 -3.45 3.50
N ASP A 21 33.45 -3.66 3.27
CA ASP A 21 34.12 -3.16 2.07
C ASP A 21 33.47 -3.70 0.79
N GLY A 22 33.27 -2.81 -0.19
CA GLY A 22 32.64 -3.14 -1.45
C GLY A 22 31.12 -3.30 -1.37
N GLY A 23 30.50 -2.99 -0.22
CA GLY A 23 29.05 -2.88 -0.09
C GLY A 23 28.49 -1.72 -0.93
N VAL A 24 27.36 -1.95 -1.58
CA VAL A 24 26.67 -0.93 -2.41
C VAL A 24 25.20 -0.90 -2.07
N LYS A 25 24.71 0.29 -1.71
CA LYS A 25 23.27 0.51 -1.47
C LYS A 25 22.45 0.10 -2.70
N ALA A 26 21.39 -0.71 -2.50
CA ALA A 26 20.56 -1.18 -3.60
C ALA A 26 19.89 0.00 -4.32
N ASN A 27 20.13 0.10 -5.60
CA ASN A 27 19.40 0.99 -6.50
C ASN A 27 18.58 0.14 -7.48
N LEU A 28 17.27 0.04 -7.20
CA LEU A 28 16.27 -0.69 -7.96
C LEU A 28 15.26 0.27 -8.59
N SER A 29 15.64 1.56 -8.75
CA SER A 29 14.77 2.58 -9.34
C SER A 29 14.36 2.19 -10.77
N GLY A 30 13.04 2.21 -11.04
CA GLY A 30 12.47 1.81 -12.32
C GLY A 30 12.67 0.35 -12.70
N ALA A 31 13.13 -0.50 -11.78
CA ALA A 31 13.37 -1.90 -12.07
C ALA A 31 12.05 -2.65 -12.32
N ASP A 32 12.06 -3.56 -13.32
CA ASP A 32 11.02 -4.56 -13.49
C ASP A 32 11.23 -5.69 -12.48
N LEU A 33 10.38 -5.71 -11.46
CA LEU A 33 10.35 -6.66 -10.36
C LEU A 33 9.00 -7.39 -10.27
N ILE A 34 8.25 -7.43 -11.39
CA ILE A 34 6.96 -8.12 -11.45
C ILE A 34 7.14 -9.56 -10.96
N SER A 35 6.29 -9.95 -10.01
CA SER A 35 6.30 -11.29 -9.40
C SER A 35 7.66 -11.71 -8.79
N ALA A 36 8.54 -10.76 -8.50
CA ALA A 36 9.83 -11.05 -7.86
C ALA A 36 9.64 -11.70 -6.48
N ASP A 37 10.49 -12.67 -6.15
CA ASP A 37 10.55 -13.23 -4.81
C ASP A 37 11.57 -12.42 -3.97
N LEU A 38 11.01 -11.64 -3.04
CA LEU A 38 11.72 -10.77 -2.10
C LEU A 38 11.34 -11.10 -0.65
N ILE A 39 10.90 -12.37 -0.40
CA ILE A 39 10.55 -12.81 0.95
C ILE A 39 11.71 -12.55 1.90
N SER A 40 11.41 -11.85 3.01
CA SER A 40 12.36 -11.53 4.07
C SER A 40 13.62 -10.79 3.58
N ALA A 41 13.60 -10.19 2.39
CA ALA A 41 14.72 -9.39 1.89
C ALA A 41 14.96 -8.17 2.80
N ASP A 42 16.23 -7.89 3.08
CA ASP A 42 16.60 -6.65 3.77
C ASP A 42 16.85 -5.55 2.72
N LEU A 43 15.89 -4.67 2.58
CA LEU A 43 15.86 -3.55 1.64
C LEU A 43 15.84 -2.20 2.37
N ARG A 44 16.37 -2.16 3.59
CA ARG A 44 16.45 -0.90 4.36
C ARG A 44 17.16 0.18 3.56
N ASP A 45 16.53 1.35 3.52
CA ASP A 45 17.02 2.52 2.80
C ASP A 45 17.21 2.31 1.27
N ALA A 46 16.86 1.17 0.69
CA ALA A 46 16.99 0.92 -0.75
C ALA A 46 16.20 1.93 -1.58
N ASN A 47 16.66 2.16 -2.80
CA ASN A 47 15.94 2.99 -3.77
C ASN A 47 15.10 2.08 -4.71
N LEU A 48 13.78 2.11 -4.55
CA LEU A 48 12.78 1.40 -5.35
C LEU A 48 11.82 2.38 -6.06
N CYS A 49 12.23 3.64 -6.19
CA CYS A 49 11.43 4.68 -6.81
C CYS A 49 11.02 4.27 -8.23
N TYR A 50 9.71 4.34 -8.53
CA TYR A 50 9.11 3.93 -9.82
C TYR A 50 9.35 2.46 -10.21
N ALA A 51 9.76 1.59 -9.30
CA ALA A 51 9.89 0.16 -9.59
C ALA A 51 8.52 -0.48 -9.84
N ASP A 52 8.46 -1.42 -10.76
CA ASP A 52 7.29 -2.26 -10.98
C ASP A 52 7.39 -3.52 -10.10
N LEU A 53 6.64 -3.53 -9.01
CA LEU A 53 6.55 -4.59 -8.00
C LEU A 53 5.18 -5.30 -8.04
N CYS A 54 4.45 -5.18 -9.17
CA CYS A 54 3.18 -5.88 -9.34
C CYS A 54 3.31 -7.37 -9.02
N TYR A 55 2.43 -7.89 -8.17
CA TYR A 55 2.43 -9.31 -7.73
C TYR A 55 3.71 -9.76 -7.03
N ALA A 56 4.65 -8.88 -6.70
CA ALA A 56 5.88 -9.25 -6.00
C ALA A 56 5.57 -9.80 -4.60
N ASN A 57 6.37 -10.77 -4.16
CA ASN A 57 6.26 -11.32 -2.83
C ASN A 57 7.30 -10.69 -1.89
N LEU A 58 6.86 -9.69 -1.14
CA LEU A 58 7.63 -8.93 -0.15
C LEU A 58 7.30 -9.35 1.29
N ARG A 59 6.76 -10.58 1.48
CA ARG A 59 6.35 -11.04 2.80
C ARG A 59 7.53 -11.01 3.77
N GLY A 60 7.35 -10.28 4.89
CA GLY A 60 8.37 -10.14 5.92
C GLY A 60 9.61 -9.36 5.47
N ALA A 61 9.60 -8.71 4.31
CA ALA A 61 10.72 -7.88 3.88
C ALA A 61 10.90 -6.67 4.80
N ASN A 62 12.15 -6.27 5.02
CA ASN A 62 12.48 -5.06 5.75
C ASN A 62 12.69 -3.91 4.75
N LEU A 63 11.71 -3.05 4.64
CA LEU A 63 11.68 -1.87 3.75
C LEU A 63 11.83 -0.55 4.52
N ARG A 64 12.32 -0.62 5.77
CA ARG A 64 12.46 0.55 6.62
C ARG A 64 13.31 1.64 5.94
N GLY A 65 12.75 2.85 5.82
CA GLY A 65 13.41 3.97 5.17
C GLY A 65 13.60 3.83 3.65
N ALA A 66 13.09 2.77 3.02
CA ALA A 66 13.19 2.60 1.57
C ALA A 66 12.41 3.68 0.82
N ASN A 67 12.91 4.10 -0.33
CA ASN A 67 12.19 4.97 -1.24
C ASN A 67 11.37 4.12 -2.22
N LEU A 68 10.06 4.10 -2.05
CA LEU A 68 9.06 3.45 -2.90
C LEU A 68 8.19 4.47 -3.63
N SER A 69 8.64 5.74 -3.73
CA SER A 69 7.84 6.78 -4.36
C SER A 69 7.51 6.44 -5.82
N GLY A 70 6.24 6.53 -6.17
CA GLY A 70 5.73 6.17 -7.50
C GLY A 70 5.85 4.69 -7.87
N ALA A 71 6.22 3.80 -6.95
CA ALA A 71 6.31 2.37 -7.22
C ALA A 71 4.93 1.73 -7.48
N ASP A 72 4.89 0.77 -8.38
CA ASP A 72 3.70 -0.04 -8.63
C ASP A 72 3.73 -1.30 -7.75
N LEU A 73 2.94 -1.28 -6.68
CA LEU A 73 2.82 -2.36 -5.70
C LEU A 73 1.46 -3.10 -5.83
N ARG A 74 0.80 -2.99 -6.98
CA ARG A 74 -0.50 -3.63 -7.18
C ARG A 74 -0.42 -5.13 -6.94
N ASP A 75 -1.35 -5.63 -6.14
CA ASP A 75 -1.46 -7.05 -5.79
C ASP A 75 -0.19 -7.66 -5.16
N ALA A 76 0.76 -6.82 -4.71
CA ALA A 76 1.96 -7.27 -4.01
C ALA A 76 1.63 -7.84 -2.61
N ASN A 77 2.40 -8.84 -2.19
CA ASN A 77 2.27 -9.40 -0.84
C ASN A 77 3.28 -8.74 0.11
N LEU A 78 2.82 -7.79 0.91
CA LEU A 78 3.57 -7.07 1.94
C LEU A 78 3.26 -7.58 3.36
N CYS A 79 2.67 -8.77 3.48
CA CYS A 79 2.29 -9.34 4.77
C CYS A 79 3.51 -9.46 5.69
N TYR A 80 3.43 -8.90 6.92
CA TYR A 80 4.54 -8.82 7.88
C TYR A 80 5.75 -7.97 7.42
N ALA A 81 5.69 -7.19 6.36
CA ALA A 81 6.78 -6.31 5.96
C ALA A 81 6.95 -5.14 6.95
N ASP A 82 8.18 -4.65 7.12
CA ASP A 82 8.46 -3.41 7.85
C ASP A 82 8.62 -2.26 6.85
N LEU A 83 7.64 -1.37 6.82
CA LEU A 83 7.59 -0.16 5.98
C LEU A 83 7.77 1.12 6.79
N CYS A 84 8.23 1.02 8.05
CA CYS A 84 8.44 2.21 8.88
C CYS A 84 9.41 3.17 8.20
N TYR A 85 9.06 4.45 8.13
CA TYR A 85 9.82 5.53 7.47
C TYR A 85 10.02 5.34 5.95
N ALA A 86 9.36 4.37 5.31
CA ALA A 86 9.39 4.24 3.86
C ALA A 86 8.65 5.39 3.19
N ASP A 87 9.19 5.88 2.08
CA ASP A 87 8.49 6.84 1.23
C ASP A 87 7.60 6.11 0.24
N LEU A 88 6.29 6.14 0.45
CA LEU A 88 5.25 5.57 -0.40
C LEU A 88 4.48 6.66 -1.17
N SER A 89 5.06 7.86 -1.33
CA SER A 89 4.44 8.95 -2.08
C SER A 89 4.14 8.49 -3.50
N ASP A 90 2.90 8.71 -3.96
CA ASP A 90 2.43 8.32 -5.29
C ASP A 90 2.53 6.81 -5.63
N ALA A 91 2.86 5.96 -4.66
CA ALA A 91 2.88 4.51 -4.86
C ALA A 91 1.47 3.94 -5.07
N ASP A 92 1.34 2.95 -5.93
CA ASP A 92 0.08 2.25 -6.19
C ASP A 92 -0.02 0.95 -5.39
N LEU A 93 -0.77 0.98 -4.29
CA LEU A 93 -0.98 -0.16 -3.39
C LEU A 93 -2.32 -0.88 -3.62
N ARG A 94 -2.98 -0.69 -4.76
CA ARG A 94 -4.25 -1.34 -5.06
C ARG A 94 -4.11 -2.86 -5.02
N GLY A 95 -4.93 -3.53 -4.22
CA GLY A 95 -4.88 -4.99 -4.06
C GLY A 95 -3.71 -5.52 -3.22
N ALA A 96 -2.76 -4.68 -2.82
CA ALA A 96 -1.64 -5.11 -1.99
C ALA A 96 -2.09 -5.65 -0.63
N ASN A 97 -1.46 -6.73 -0.18
CA ASN A 97 -1.71 -7.30 1.14
C ASN A 97 -0.73 -6.72 2.18
N LEU A 98 -1.20 -5.80 3.00
CA LEU A 98 -0.46 -5.18 4.10
C LEU A 98 -0.78 -5.81 5.47
N SER A 99 -1.37 -7.02 5.52
CA SER A 99 -1.74 -7.67 6.78
C SER A 99 -0.51 -7.81 7.69
N PHE A 100 -0.62 -7.28 8.91
CA PHE A 100 0.47 -7.30 9.91
C PHE A 100 1.75 -6.57 9.47
N ALA A 101 1.72 -5.75 8.42
CA ALA A 101 2.83 -4.90 8.08
C ALA A 101 3.00 -3.77 9.12
N LEU A 102 4.26 -3.43 9.42
CA LEU A 102 4.57 -2.24 10.20
C LEU A 102 4.68 -1.06 9.26
N ILE A 103 3.90 -0.02 9.51
CA ILE A 103 3.87 1.20 8.70
C ILE A 103 3.64 2.39 9.62
N ASP A 104 4.26 3.52 9.32
CA ASP A 104 4.02 4.73 10.09
C ASP A 104 2.62 5.26 9.78
N GLY A 105 1.80 5.40 10.84
CA GLY A 105 0.44 5.86 10.74
C GLY A 105 -0.61 4.74 10.76
N PHE A 106 -1.87 5.13 10.57
CA PHE A 106 -3.01 4.23 10.71
C PHE A 106 -3.49 3.73 9.36
N VAL A 107 -3.24 2.45 9.10
CA VAL A 107 -3.65 1.78 7.87
C VAL A 107 -4.66 0.69 8.16
N TYR A 108 -5.79 0.75 7.48
CA TYR A 108 -6.89 -0.20 7.62
C TYR A 108 -7.13 -0.94 6.31
N GLN A 109 -7.37 -2.24 6.39
CA GLN A 109 -7.69 -3.04 5.22
C GLN A 109 -8.98 -3.85 5.40
N LEU A 110 -9.75 -3.93 4.33
CA LEU A 110 -10.89 -4.84 4.20
C LEU A 110 -10.79 -5.60 2.88
N SER A 111 -11.07 -6.90 2.94
CA SER A 111 -11.10 -7.75 1.75
C SER A 111 -12.53 -7.98 1.23
N ARG A 112 -12.66 -8.26 -0.06
CA ARG A 112 -13.91 -8.68 -0.71
C ARG A 112 -15.06 -7.70 -0.59
N ILE A 113 -14.77 -6.40 -0.87
CA ILE A 113 -15.79 -5.37 -0.85
C ILE A 113 -16.28 -5.08 -2.26
N GLY A 114 -17.59 -5.02 -2.42
CA GLY A 114 -18.26 -4.55 -3.63
C GLY A 114 -17.94 -5.37 -4.88
N SER A 115 -18.06 -4.72 -6.03
CA SER A 115 -17.94 -5.36 -7.35
C SER A 115 -16.53 -5.82 -7.71
N SER A 116 -15.49 -5.23 -7.10
CA SER A 116 -14.10 -5.55 -7.42
C SER A 116 -13.62 -6.82 -6.75
N ASN A 117 -14.26 -7.26 -5.66
CA ASN A 117 -13.85 -8.39 -4.82
C ASN A 117 -12.36 -8.32 -4.40
N GLN A 118 -11.76 -7.14 -4.44
CA GLN A 118 -10.36 -6.87 -4.12
C GLN A 118 -10.20 -6.30 -2.72
N MET A 119 -8.97 -6.23 -2.25
CA MET A 119 -8.64 -5.59 -0.99
C MET A 119 -8.79 -4.08 -1.11
N THR A 120 -9.42 -3.47 -0.11
CA THR A 120 -9.51 -2.01 0.03
C THR A 120 -8.62 -1.59 1.17
N THR A 121 -7.69 -0.69 0.91
CA THR A 121 -6.76 -0.13 1.89
C THR A 121 -7.09 1.34 2.13
N PHE A 122 -7.19 1.74 3.38
CA PHE A 122 -7.36 3.12 3.79
C PHE A 122 -6.21 3.54 4.71
N TRP A 123 -5.42 4.52 4.27
CA TRP A 123 -4.36 5.14 5.06
C TRP A 123 -4.86 6.47 5.62
N ALA A 124 -5.33 6.43 6.86
CA ALA A 124 -6.07 7.53 7.45
C ALA A 124 -5.26 8.82 7.64
N ASP A 125 -4.00 8.72 8.03
CA ASP A 125 -3.14 9.90 8.23
C ASP A 125 -2.91 10.68 6.93
N ARG A 126 -2.82 9.98 5.81
CA ARG A 126 -2.60 10.57 4.50
C ARG A 126 -3.89 10.81 3.72
N ASP A 127 -5.03 10.36 4.24
CA ASP A 127 -6.33 10.43 3.57
C ASP A 127 -6.30 9.79 2.18
N ILE A 128 -5.74 8.60 2.05
CA ILE A 128 -5.63 7.87 0.79
C ILE A 128 -6.39 6.56 0.88
N VAL A 129 -7.20 6.27 -0.15
CA VAL A 129 -7.91 5.00 -0.33
C VAL A 129 -7.45 4.34 -1.63
N TRP A 130 -7.08 3.08 -1.56
CA TRP A 130 -6.89 2.20 -2.71
C TRP A 130 -7.99 1.14 -2.72
N CYS A 131 -8.81 1.11 -3.76
CA CYS A 131 -9.93 0.17 -3.87
C CYS A 131 -10.15 -0.24 -5.33
N GLY A 132 -9.80 -1.45 -5.68
CA GLY A 132 -9.88 -1.92 -7.07
C GLY A 132 -9.07 -1.02 -7.99
N CYS A 133 -9.70 -0.43 -8.99
CA CYS A 133 -9.05 0.53 -9.91
C CYS A 133 -9.15 1.99 -9.43
N PHE A 134 -9.52 2.24 -8.17
CA PHE A 134 -9.65 3.56 -7.60
C PHE A 134 -8.47 3.89 -6.68
N THR A 135 -7.92 5.09 -6.83
CA THR A 135 -7.03 5.74 -5.87
C THR A 135 -7.49 7.18 -5.67
N GLY A 136 -7.56 7.64 -4.45
CA GLY A 136 -7.99 9.00 -4.11
C GLY A 136 -8.22 9.18 -2.62
N THR A 137 -8.79 10.32 -2.24
CA THR A 137 -9.14 10.59 -0.85
C THR A 137 -10.36 9.80 -0.39
N PHE A 138 -10.56 9.73 0.92
CA PHE A 138 -11.77 9.15 1.51
C PHE A 138 -13.05 9.81 0.97
N LYS A 139 -13.03 11.13 0.80
CA LYS A 139 -14.15 11.89 0.22
C LYS A 139 -14.37 11.50 -1.23
N ASP A 140 -13.32 11.44 -2.05
CA ASP A 140 -13.42 11.08 -3.46
C ASP A 140 -13.98 9.67 -3.64
N TRP A 141 -13.57 8.72 -2.77
CA TRP A 141 -14.09 7.36 -2.77
C TRP A 141 -15.57 7.32 -2.44
N ARG A 142 -16.00 8.02 -1.38
CA ARG A 142 -17.41 8.18 -1.01
C ARG A 142 -18.24 8.72 -2.17
N ASP A 143 -17.79 9.81 -2.79
CA ASP A 143 -18.54 10.49 -3.85
C ASP A 143 -18.60 9.61 -5.11
N LYS A 144 -17.53 8.88 -5.42
CA LYS A 144 -17.51 7.90 -6.52
C LYS A 144 -18.49 6.76 -6.27
N ILE A 145 -18.56 6.19 -5.07
CA ILE A 145 -19.51 5.12 -4.72
C ILE A 145 -20.94 5.60 -4.97
N ARG A 146 -21.29 6.76 -4.43
CA ARG A 146 -22.63 7.35 -4.58
C ARG A 146 -23.00 7.60 -6.05
N LYS A 147 -22.05 8.04 -6.86
CA LYS A 147 -22.26 8.29 -8.28
C LYS A 147 -22.35 7.01 -9.12
N THR A 148 -21.53 6.03 -8.81
CA THR A 148 -21.39 4.80 -9.64
C THR A 148 -22.51 3.81 -9.36
N TYR A 149 -22.91 3.64 -8.11
CA TYR A 149 -23.85 2.60 -7.69
C TYR A 149 -25.25 3.15 -7.36
N THR A 150 -25.74 4.07 -8.16
CA THR A 150 -27.09 4.66 -8.01
C THR A 150 -28.19 3.62 -8.19
N ALA A 151 -28.01 2.65 -9.07
CA ALA A 151 -28.97 1.60 -9.38
C ALA A 151 -28.65 0.25 -8.71
N ASP A 152 -27.42 0.01 -8.28
CA ASP A 152 -26.99 -1.21 -7.59
C ASP A 152 -26.92 -0.98 -6.08
N GLU A 153 -28.04 -1.23 -5.43
CA GLU A 153 -28.18 -0.97 -3.99
C GLU A 153 -27.32 -1.92 -3.15
N GLU A 154 -27.06 -3.14 -3.60
CA GLU A 154 -26.29 -4.14 -2.86
C GLU A 154 -24.82 -3.74 -2.75
N TYR A 155 -24.16 -3.45 -3.88
CA TYR A 155 -22.77 -2.99 -3.86
C TYR A 155 -22.61 -1.64 -3.17
N ARG A 156 -23.57 -0.72 -3.36
CA ARG A 156 -23.56 0.55 -2.64
C ARG A 156 -23.56 0.35 -1.14
N LYS A 157 -24.44 -0.51 -0.60
CA LYS A 157 -24.50 -0.81 0.84
C LYS A 157 -23.20 -1.41 1.37
N GLN A 158 -22.56 -2.30 0.60
CA GLN A 158 -21.27 -2.88 1.00
C GLN A 158 -20.19 -1.82 1.11
N TYR A 159 -20.05 -0.93 0.13
CA TYR A 159 -19.08 0.15 0.16
C TYR A 159 -19.38 1.19 1.24
N GLU A 160 -20.65 1.56 1.45
CA GLU A 160 -21.05 2.48 2.52
C GLU A 160 -20.76 1.88 3.91
N ALA A 161 -20.96 0.57 4.09
CA ALA A 161 -20.59 -0.12 5.31
C ALA A 161 -19.05 -0.09 5.55
N ALA A 162 -18.26 -0.25 4.49
CA ALA A 162 -16.80 -0.14 4.56
C ALA A 162 -16.35 1.27 4.91
N LEU A 163 -16.93 2.30 4.29
CA LEU A 163 -16.68 3.71 4.63
C LEU A 163 -16.96 3.97 6.12
N LYS A 164 -18.11 3.51 6.60
CA LYS A 164 -18.49 3.68 8.00
C LYS A 164 -17.50 2.98 8.93
N TYR A 165 -17.12 1.75 8.62
CA TYR A 165 -16.15 0.98 9.39
C TYR A 165 -14.79 1.68 9.47
N PHE A 166 -14.24 2.13 8.35
CA PHE A 166 -12.98 2.86 8.34
C PHE A 166 -13.05 4.18 9.12
N ALA A 167 -14.14 4.93 8.97
CA ALA A 167 -14.33 6.17 9.71
C ALA A 167 -14.47 5.94 11.22
N GLU A 168 -15.08 4.83 11.64
CA GLU A 168 -15.18 4.46 13.06
C GLU A 168 -13.83 4.06 13.62
N LEU A 169 -13.04 3.26 12.90
CA LEU A 169 -11.68 2.89 13.30
C LEU A 169 -10.78 4.13 13.42
N ALA A 170 -10.76 4.98 12.39
CA ALA A 170 -9.97 6.19 12.40
C ALA A 170 -10.35 7.15 13.55
N ALA A 171 -11.63 7.16 13.96
CA ALA A 171 -12.07 7.96 15.09
C ALA A 171 -11.61 7.41 16.45
N VAL A 172 -11.42 6.10 16.59
CA VAL A 172 -10.79 5.50 17.79
C VAL A 172 -9.35 6.02 17.93
N ASP A 173 -8.67 6.22 16.81
CA ASP A 173 -7.31 6.74 16.74
C ASP A 173 -7.24 8.28 16.71
N GLY A 174 -8.35 8.96 17.07
CA GLY A 174 -8.43 10.41 17.20
C GLY A 174 -8.77 11.18 15.92
N MET A 175 -8.94 10.51 14.78
CA MET A 175 -9.23 11.12 13.48
C MET A 175 -10.75 11.22 13.21
N THR A 176 -11.45 12.02 13.98
CA THR A 176 -12.92 12.15 13.91
C THR A 176 -13.45 12.78 12.62
N ARG A 177 -12.60 13.47 11.86
CA ARG A 177 -12.96 14.14 10.59
C ARG A 177 -13.67 13.21 9.59
N PHE A 178 -13.32 11.92 9.56
CA PHE A 178 -13.92 10.97 8.62
C PHE A 178 -15.37 10.64 8.97
N LYS A 179 -15.75 10.66 10.26
CA LYS A 179 -17.16 10.55 10.67
C LYS A 179 -17.99 11.74 10.20
N GLU A 180 -17.43 12.94 10.27
CA GLU A 180 -18.09 14.16 9.82
C GLU A 180 -18.36 14.11 8.31
N MET A 181 -17.39 13.60 7.53
CA MET A 181 -17.54 13.42 6.08
C MET A 181 -18.68 12.46 5.69
N LEU A 182 -19.04 11.48 6.54
CA LEU A 182 -20.16 10.58 6.29
C LEU A 182 -21.52 11.27 6.46
N VAL A 183 -21.57 12.31 7.29
CA VAL A 183 -22.80 13.02 7.68
C VAL A 183 -23.12 14.18 6.73
N GLU A 184 -22.15 14.64 5.91
CA GLU A 184 -22.43 15.67 4.91
C GLU A 184 -23.56 15.20 3.99
N LYS A 185 -24.75 15.74 4.28
CA LYS A 185 -25.94 15.52 3.46
C LYS A 185 -25.72 16.13 2.08
N GLU A 186 -26.23 15.45 1.07
CA GLU A 186 -26.47 16.03 -0.25
C GLU A 186 -27.22 17.38 -0.05
N ARG A 187 -26.53 18.46 -0.36
CA ARG A 187 -27.16 19.75 -0.56
C ARG A 187 -27.41 19.96 -2.03
#